data_d590a62fbb011404b0002005c36681ce
#
_entry.id   d590a62fbb011404b0002005c36681ce
#
_cell.length_a   1.000
_cell.length_b   1.000
_cell.length_c   1.000
_cell.angle_alpha   90.00
_cell.angle_beta   90.00
_cell.angle_gamma   90.00
#
_symmetry.space_group_name_H-M   'P 1'
#
loop_
_entity.id
_entity.type
_entity.pdbx_description
1 polymer ?
#
loop_
_entity_poly.entity_id
_entity_poly.type
_entity_poly.pdbx_seq_one_letter_code
_entity_poly.pdbx_strand_id
1 'polypeptide(L)'
;GRIEYNVYFEHDEQYIAFRAVTSEGENVHIYQKDDQSVNTIIIDNYKFYLFLNNDCPMAVWQINGLEFSIFTNLSMEELSNIIINSYEEKLP
;
A
#
# COMPACT_ATOMS: atom_id res chain seq x y z
N GLY A 1 -14.85 -0.47 17.96
CA GLY A 1 -15.15 -1.30 16.84
C GLY A 1 -14.14 -1.13 15.71
N ARG A 2 -14.14 -2.09 14.81
CA ARG A 2 -13.26 -2.07 13.66
C ARG A 2 -13.89 -1.25 12.54
N ILE A 3 -13.12 -0.29 12.01
CA ILE A 3 -13.53 0.50 10.86
C ILE A 3 -12.74 0.03 9.65
N GLU A 4 -13.42 -0.20 8.56
CA GLU A 4 -12.80 -0.61 7.30
C GLU A 4 -13.35 0.25 6.17
N TYR A 5 -12.44 0.75 5.33
CA TYR A 5 -12.77 1.60 4.20
C TYR A 5 -12.07 1.05 2.96
N ASN A 6 -12.85 0.83 1.90
CA ASN A 6 -12.35 0.26 0.66
C ASN A 6 -12.71 1.15 -0.51
N VAL A 7 -11.75 1.40 -1.41
CA VAL A 7 -11.94 2.13 -2.64
C VAL A 7 -11.32 1.33 -3.78
N TYR A 8 -12.04 1.23 -4.87
CA TYR A 8 -11.59 0.48 -6.03
C TYR A 8 -11.69 1.35 -7.28
N PHE A 9 -10.60 1.42 -8.02
CA PHE A 9 -10.53 2.14 -9.29
C PHE A 9 -10.17 1.16 -10.40
N GLU A 10 -10.84 1.25 -11.53
CA GLU A 10 -10.55 0.40 -12.68
C GLU A 10 -10.60 1.22 -13.96
N HIS A 11 -9.63 1.00 -14.85
CA HIS A 11 -9.57 1.64 -16.15
C HIS A 11 -8.77 0.77 -17.10
N ASP A 12 -9.38 0.36 -18.22
CA ASP A 12 -8.72 -0.45 -19.27
C ASP A 12 -8.00 -1.68 -18.72
N GLU A 13 -8.71 -2.50 -17.93
CA GLU A 13 -8.18 -3.72 -17.32
C GLU A 13 -7.12 -3.50 -16.24
N GLN A 14 -6.73 -2.25 -15.98
CA GLN A 14 -5.87 -1.89 -14.85
C GLN A 14 -6.72 -1.53 -13.65
N TYR A 15 -6.26 -1.90 -12.45
CA TYR A 15 -7.01 -1.56 -11.26
C TYR A 15 -6.10 -1.17 -10.09
N ILE A 16 -6.65 -0.40 -9.18
CA ILE A 16 -6.03 -0.07 -7.91
C ILE A 16 -7.09 -0.29 -6.83
N ALA A 17 -6.80 -1.17 -5.90
CA ALA A 17 -7.66 -1.42 -4.74
C ALA A 17 -6.98 -0.83 -3.50
N PHE A 18 -7.61 0.15 -2.91
CA PHE A 18 -7.12 0.82 -1.70
C PHE A 18 -7.96 0.40 -0.51
N ARG A 19 -7.32 0.12 0.60
CA ARG A 19 -7.99 -0.28 1.83
C ARG A 19 -7.38 0.44 3.01
N ALA A 20 -8.24 0.91 3.92
CA ALA A 20 -7.83 1.43 5.22
C ALA A 20 -8.60 0.69 6.29
N VAL A 21 -7.93 0.23 7.32
CA VAL A 21 -8.55 -0.54 8.40
C VAL A 21 -7.90 -0.14 9.73
N THR A 22 -8.69 -0.14 10.80
CA THR A 22 -8.13 0.12 12.14
C THR A 22 -7.15 -0.98 12.51
N SER A 23 -5.99 -0.58 13.02
CA SER A 23 -4.93 -1.48 13.43
C SER A 23 -4.92 -1.60 14.95
N GLU A 24 -4.79 -2.83 15.45
CA GLU A 24 -4.78 -3.08 16.90
C GLU A 24 -3.37 -3.16 17.49
N GLY A 25 -2.36 -2.78 16.73
CA GLY A 25 -1.00 -2.86 17.22
C GLY A 25 -0.06 -1.99 16.42
N GLU A 26 1.21 -2.05 16.79
CA GLU A 26 2.26 -1.29 16.13
C GLU A 26 2.83 -2.02 14.91
N ASN A 27 2.48 -3.29 14.74
CA ASN A 27 3.03 -4.11 13.67
C ASN A 27 2.13 -4.08 12.45
N VAL A 28 2.72 -3.73 11.31
CA VAL A 28 2.04 -3.80 10.02
C VAL A 28 1.83 -5.27 9.65
N HIS A 29 0.62 -5.58 9.20
CA HIS A 29 0.33 -6.92 8.70
C HIS A 29 0.91 -7.05 7.29
N ILE A 30 1.87 -7.96 7.15
CA ILE A 30 2.34 -8.34 5.82
C ILE A 30 1.50 -9.52 5.39
N TYR A 31 0.63 -9.27 4.43
CA TYR A 31 -0.26 -10.30 3.91
C TYR A 31 0.55 -11.43 3.28
N GLN A 32 -0.12 -12.46 2.81
CA GLN A 32 0.56 -13.56 2.15
C GLN A 32 1.38 -13.01 0.99
N LYS A 33 2.70 -13.10 1.10
CA LYS A 33 3.61 -12.61 0.09
C LYS A 33 4.26 -13.77 -0.65
N ASP A 34 4.71 -13.51 -1.87
CA ASP A 34 5.50 -14.47 -2.63
C ASP A 34 6.91 -14.59 -2.02
N ASP A 35 7.70 -15.54 -2.52
CA ASP A 35 9.05 -15.84 -1.99
C ASP A 35 10.08 -14.75 -2.25
N GLN A 36 9.66 -13.52 -2.43
CA GLN A 36 10.56 -12.39 -2.68
C GLN A 36 10.70 -11.52 -1.44
N SER A 37 11.81 -10.80 -1.38
CA SER A 37 12.06 -9.87 -0.30
C SER A 37 11.05 -8.74 -0.30
N VAL A 38 10.71 -8.26 0.89
CA VAL A 38 9.93 -7.04 1.05
C VAL A 38 10.84 -5.85 0.84
N ASN A 39 10.45 -4.93 -0.05
CA ASN A 39 11.16 -3.67 -0.24
C ASN A 39 10.53 -2.62 0.66
N THR A 40 11.33 -1.68 1.13
CA THR A 40 10.86 -0.62 2.02
C THR A 40 11.18 0.74 1.43
N ILE A 41 10.18 1.60 1.38
CA ILE A 41 10.34 3.02 1.01
C ILE A 41 10.00 3.84 2.25
N ILE A 42 10.81 4.86 2.56
CA ILE A 42 10.56 5.75 3.69
C ILE A 42 10.25 7.14 3.15
N ILE A 43 9.06 7.67 3.48
CA ILE A 43 8.63 9.01 3.10
C ILE A 43 8.07 9.69 4.35
N ASP A 44 8.62 10.83 4.75
CA ASP A 44 8.18 11.59 5.93
C ASP A 44 8.10 10.73 7.20
N ASN A 45 9.09 9.86 7.40
CA ASN A 45 9.19 8.96 8.54
C ASN A 45 8.17 7.80 8.53
N TYR A 46 7.37 7.67 7.48
CA TYR A 46 6.47 6.53 7.31
C TYR A 46 7.15 5.48 6.45
N LYS A 47 7.04 4.23 6.87
CA LYS A 47 7.59 3.10 6.13
C LYS A 47 6.49 2.46 5.29
N PHE A 48 6.76 2.34 4.00
CA PHE A 48 5.88 1.65 3.06
C PHE A 48 6.55 0.33 2.71
N TYR A 49 5.87 -0.77 3.00
CA TYR A 49 6.36 -2.11 2.70
C TYR A 49 5.77 -2.55 1.36
N LEU A 50 6.64 -2.83 0.40
CA LEU A 50 6.23 -3.22 -0.96
C LEU A 50 6.68 -4.65 -1.24
N PHE A 51 5.75 -5.46 -1.72
CA PHE A 51 6.00 -6.86 -1.99
C PHE A 51 5.02 -7.38 -3.03
N LEU A 52 5.27 -8.58 -3.53
CA LEU A 52 4.35 -9.25 -4.45
C LEU A 52 3.44 -10.19 -3.67
N ASN A 53 2.18 -10.21 -4.08
CA ASN A 53 1.16 -11.12 -3.56
C ASN A 53 0.46 -11.72 -4.79
N ASN A 54 0.66 -13.02 -5.05
CA ASN A 54 0.16 -13.66 -6.27
C ASN A 54 0.59 -12.90 -7.53
N ASP A 55 1.89 -12.56 -7.59
CA ASP A 55 2.51 -11.80 -8.68
C ASP A 55 1.99 -10.37 -8.86
N CYS A 56 1.11 -9.90 -7.99
CA CYS A 56 0.60 -8.54 -8.06
C CYS A 56 1.24 -7.66 -6.99
N PRO A 57 1.71 -6.46 -7.35
CA PRO A 57 2.31 -5.55 -6.38
C PRO A 57 1.34 -5.13 -5.29
N MET A 58 1.85 -5.04 -4.08
CA MET A 58 1.10 -4.59 -2.93
C MET A 58 1.97 -3.69 -2.07
N ALA A 59 1.36 -2.65 -1.51
CA ALA A 59 2.02 -1.77 -0.55
C ALA A 59 1.19 -1.72 0.73
N VAL A 60 1.87 -1.75 1.88
CA VAL A 60 1.22 -1.68 3.19
C VAL A 60 1.97 -0.70 4.06
N TRP A 61 1.23 0.17 4.76
CA TRP A 61 1.84 1.12 5.70
C TRP A 61 0.85 1.45 6.82
N GLN A 62 1.34 2.11 7.86
CA GLN A 62 0.55 2.43 9.05
C GLN A 62 0.71 3.90 9.43
N ILE A 63 -0.41 4.55 9.77
CA ILE A 63 -0.41 5.91 10.29
C ILE A 63 -1.46 6.00 11.39
N ASN A 64 -1.03 6.41 12.59
CA ASN A 64 -1.93 6.73 13.71
C ASN A 64 -3.01 5.68 13.99
N GLY A 65 -2.63 4.41 14.02
CA GLY A 65 -3.57 3.33 14.33
C GLY A 65 -4.42 2.88 13.17
N LEU A 66 -4.13 3.38 11.96
CA LEU A 66 -4.76 2.92 10.74
C LEU A 66 -3.75 2.18 9.89
N GLU A 67 -4.13 1.05 9.34
CA GLU A 67 -3.33 0.32 8.37
C GLU A 67 -3.89 0.55 6.98
N PHE A 68 -3.03 0.98 6.09
CA PHE A 68 -3.38 1.24 4.69
C PHE A 68 -2.74 0.21 3.80
N SER A 69 -3.44 -0.15 2.74
CA SER A 69 -2.87 -1.03 1.73
C SER A 69 -3.34 -0.64 0.33
N ILE A 70 -2.47 -0.88 -0.63
CA ILE A 70 -2.79 -0.77 -2.06
C ILE A 70 -2.47 -2.11 -2.70
N PHE A 71 -3.41 -2.64 -3.46
CA PHE A 71 -3.23 -3.83 -4.25
C PHE A 71 -3.57 -3.49 -5.70
N THR A 72 -2.70 -3.88 -6.64
CA THR A 72 -2.84 -3.44 -8.03
C THR A 72 -2.24 -4.46 -9.00
N ASN A 73 -2.69 -4.43 -10.25
CA ASN A 73 -2.05 -5.18 -11.32
C ASN A 73 -1.09 -4.34 -12.16
N LEU A 74 -0.79 -3.12 -11.72
CA LEU A 74 0.28 -2.32 -12.31
C LEU A 74 1.64 -2.94 -11.94
N SER A 75 2.72 -2.41 -12.51
CA SER A 75 4.06 -2.87 -12.14
C SER A 75 4.46 -2.34 -10.75
N MET A 76 5.46 -2.96 -10.14
CA MET A 76 6.00 -2.48 -8.86
C MET A 76 6.56 -1.06 -9.01
N GLU A 77 7.20 -0.76 -10.13
CA GLU A 77 7.72 0.57 -10.40
C GLU A 77 6.59 1.61 -10.47
N GLU A 78 5.51 1.28 -11.16
CA GLU A 78 4.35 2.17 -11.25
C GLU A 78 3.71 2.40 -9.88
N LEU A 79 3.57 1.35 -9.08
CA LEU A 79 3.04 1.48 -7.73
C LEU A 79 3.93 2.36 -6.87
N SER A 80 5.24 2.16 -6.92
CA SER A 80 6.20 2.99 -6.17
C SER A 80 6.07 4.47 -6.58
N ASN A 81 5.94 4.73 -7.87
CA ASN A 81 5.80 6.10 -8.37
C ASN A 81 4.50 6.75 -7.91
N ILE A 82 3.41 6.00 -7.85
CA ILE A 82 2.13 6.50 -7.36
C ILE A 82 2.28 6.95 -5.90
N ILE A 83 2.92 6.14 -5.07
CA ILE A 83 3.12 6.45 -3.66
C ILE A 83 4.00 7.70 -3.50
N ILE A 84 5.12 7.74 -4.19
CA ILE A 84 6.07 8.86 -4.11
C ILE A 84 5.40 10.16 -4.58
N ASN A 85 4.74 10.12 -5.73
CA ASN A 85 4.10 11.31 -6.30
C ASN A 85 2.95 11.83 -5.45
N SER A 86 2.20 10.92 -4.81
CA SER A 86 1.10 11.32 -3.93
C SER A 86 1.57 12.15 -2.75
N TYR A 87 2.77 11.88 -2.25
CA TYR A 87 3.35 12.65 -1.14
C TYR A 87 3.98 13.94 -1.63
N GLU A 88 4.61 13.94 -2.79
CA GLU A 88 5.22 15.15 -3.34
C GLU A 88 4.18 16.20 -3.71
N GLU A 89 3.02 15.79 -4.22
CA GLU A 89 1.96 16.71 -4.58
C GLU A 89 1.33 17.43 -3.38
N LYS A 90 1.53 16.93 -2.18
CA LYS A 90 1.01 17.56 -0.97
C LYS A 90 1.94 18.65 -0.42
N LEU A 91 3.12 18.77 -0.95
CA LEU A 91 4.04 19.81 -0.53
C LEU A 91 3.70 21.10 -1.27
N PRO A 92 3.48 22.20 -0.53
CA PRO A 92 3.19 23.48 -1.18
C PRO A 92 4.39 24.02 -1.95
#